data_580da6b7a422832aa7a9699652c65963
#
_entry.id   580da6b7a422832aa7a9699652c65963
#
_cell.length_a   1.000
_cell.length_b   1.000
_cell.length_c   1.000
_cell.angle_alpha   90.00
_cell.angle_beta   90.00
_cell.angle_gamma   90.00
#
_symmetry.space_group_name_H-M   'P 1'
#
loop_
_entity.id
_entity.type
_entity.pdbx_description
1 polymer ?
#
loop_
_entity_poly.entity_id
_entity_poly.type
_entity_poly.pdbx_seq_one_letter_code
_entity_poly.pdbx_strand_id
1 'polypeptide(L)'
;MVIKKLYLDPFLDMFNGEILNYSITQTPSAVGILSAQKRAIEITSDCQYRRTFHSDRSWAYQMEAYSSALKENKIFQSMSRKGNCYDNSVMENFFGILKQEMYYGTTYYSFNELKNKIEKYIKYYNEKRIKEKLGWMSPVEYRLNTLAA
;
A
#
# COMPACT_ATOMS: atom_id res chain seq x y z
N MET A 1 0.17 2.28 9.71
CA MET A 1 1.36 2.91 10.32
C MET A 1 1.00 4.28 10.86
N VAL A 2 1.55 4.65 12.01
CA VAL A 2 1.38 5.98 12.61
C VAL A 2 2.59 6.84 12.25
N ILE A 3 2.35 7.99 11.63
CA ILE A 3 3.38 8.99 11.38
C ILE A 3 2.93 10.27 12.07
N LYS A 4 3.56 10.57 13.22
CA LYS A 4 3.10 11.61 14.13
C LYS A 4 1.62 11.39 14.47
N LYS A 5 0.72 12.13 13.91
CA LYS A 5 -0.70 12.06 14.20
C LYS A 5 -1.51 11.64 12.97
N LEU A 6 -0.95 10.77 12.14
CA LEU A 6 -1.70 10.23 11.02
C LEU A 6 -1.47 8.74 10.81
N TYR A 7 -2.40 8.12 10.13
CA TYR A 7 -2.37 6.72 9.77
C TYR A 7 -2.35 6.58 8.27
N LEU A 8 -1.38 5.85 7.76
CA LEU A 8 -1.24 5.54 6.34
C LEU A 8 -1.46 4.04 6.14
N ASP A 9 -2.46 3.70 5.36
CA ASP A 9 -2.80 2.30 5.04
C ASP A 9 -2.74 2.10 3.53
N PRO A 10 -1.59 1.69 2.97
CA PRO A 10 -1.43 1.51 1.53
C PRO A 10 -1.79 0.11 1.07
N PHE A 11 -2.19 0.02 -0.21
CA PHE A 11 -2.31 -1.23 -0.95
C PHE A 11 -1.18 -1.29 -1.96
N LEU A 12 -0.28 -2.24 -1.79
CA LEU A 12 0.93 -2.38 -2.58
C LEU A 12 0.84 -3.60 -3.48
N ASP A 13 1.16 -3.42 -4.77
CA ASP A 13 1.24 -4.52 -5.72
C ASP A 13 2.60 -5.21 -5.56
N MET A 14 2.58 -6.48 -5.18
CA MET A 14 3.83 -7.22 -4.95
C MET A 14 4.59 -7.53 -6.23
N PHE A 15 3.97 -7.41 -7.40
CA PHE A 15 4.63 -7.63 -8.68
C PHE A 15 5.75 -6.62 -8.93
N ASN A 16 5.46 -5.33 -8.71
CA ASN A 16 6.40 -4.24 -9.01
C ASN A 16 6.64 -3.28 -7.83
N GLY A 17 5.94 -3.47 -6.71
CA GLY A 17 6.05 -2.59 -5.55
C GLY A 17 5.26 -1.28 -5.67
N GLU A 18 4.44 -1.13 -6.71
CA GLU A 18 3.60 0.05 -6.90
C GLU A 18 2.57 0.20 -5.79
N ILE A 19 2.39 1.41 -5.29
CA ILE A 19 1.29 1.70 -4.37
C ILE A 19 0.06 2.03 -5.20
N LEU A 20 -0.86 1.08 -5.26
CA LEU A 20 -2.08 1.19 -6.07
C LEU A 20 -3.05 2.21 -5.51
N ASN A 21 -3.19 2.21 -4.20
CA ASN A 21 -4.12 3.07 -3.50
C ASN A 21 -3.75 3.13 -2.02
N TYR A 22 -4.28 4.10 -1.31
CA TYR A 22 -3.99 4.26 0.12
C TYR A 22 -5.07 5.08 0.81
N SER A 23 -5.13 4.93 2.14
CA SER A 23 -5.94 5.74 3.03
C SER A 23 -5.02 6.53 3.96
N ILE A 24 -5.29 7.81 4.14
CA ILE A 24 -4.59 8.67 5.11
C ILE A 24 -5.62 9.30 6.03
N THR A 25 -5.54 9.00 7.32
CA THR A 25 -6.49 9.46 8.33
C THR A 25 -5.78 9.94 9.59
N GLN A 26 -6.45 10.80 10.37
CA GLN A 26 -5.92 11.29 11.65
C GLN A 26 -6.11 10.28 12.79
N THR A 27 -7.11 9.41 12.64
CA THR A 27 -7.43 8.37 13.62
C THR A 27 -7.62 7.04 12.90
N PRO A 28 -7.44 5.89 13.57
CA PRO A 28 -7.73 4.60 12.95
C PRO A 28 -9.16 4.58 12.42
N SER A 29 -9.32 4.20 11.15
CA SER A 29 -10.61 4.32 10.46
C SER A 29 -10.90 3.09 9.61
N ALA A 30 -11.96 2.38 10.00
CA ALA A 30 -12.49 1.28 9.18
C ALA A 30 -12.99 1.80 7.83
N VAL A 31 -13.68 2.94 7.83
CA VAL A 31 -14.23 3.56 6.61
C VAL A 31 -13.12 3.87 5.62
N GLY A 32 -12.01 4.44 6.08
CA GLY A 32 -10.86 4.75 5.22
C GLY A 32 -10.28 3.50 4.57
N ILE A 33 -10.05 2.46 5.37
CA ILE A 33 -9.48 1.19 4.87
C ILE A 33 -10.45 0.50 3.91
N LEU A 34 -11.74 0.45 4.22
CA LEU A 34 -12.75 -0.17 3.33
C LEU A 34 -12.90 0.59 2.01
N SER A 35 -12.85 1.92 2.05
CA SER A 35 -12.87 2.74 0.84
C SER A 35 -11.64 2.48 -0.02
N ALA A 36 -10.45 2.42 0.57
CA ALA A 36 -9.22 2.12 -0.14
C ALA A 36 -9.23 0.69 -0.70
N GLN A 37 -9.76 -0.28 0.05
CA GLN A 37 -9.93 -1.65 -0.41
C GLN A 37 -10.82 -1.71 -1.66
N LYS A 38 -11.95 -1.02 -1.63
CA LYS A 38 -12.89 -0.99 -2.76
C LYS A 38 -12.19 -0.49 -4.03
N ARG A 39 -11.43 0.58 -3.93
CA ARG A 39 -10.67 1.12 -5.06
C ARG A 39 -9.57 0.16 -5.52
N ALA A 40 -8.88 -0.51 -4.60
CA ALA A 40 -7.85 -1.49 -4.95
C ALA A 40 -8.48 -2.68 -5.71
N ILE A 41 -9.66 -3.11 -5.31
CA ILE A 41 -10.41 -4.16 -6.02
C ILE A 41 -10.76 -3.71 -7.44
N GLU A 42 -11.22 -2.48 -7.61
CA GLU A 42 -11.56 -1.90 -8.92
C GLU A 42 -10.33 -1.77 -9.81
N ILE A 43 -9.22 -1.23 -9.28
CA ILE A 43 -7.98 -1.03 -10.03
C ILE A 43 -7.42 -2.36 -10.56
N THR A 44 -7.57 -3.44 -9.79
CA THR A 44 -7.03 -4.76 -10.14
C THR A 44 -8.06 -5.66 -10.83
N SER A 45 -9.21 -5.15 -11.22
CA SER A 45 -10.32 -5.95 -11.78
C SER A 45 -10.00 -6.57 -13.14
N ASP A 46 -9.00 -6.05 -13.85
CA ASP A 46 -8.54 -6.57 -15.14
C ASP A 46 -7.57 -7.76 -15.02
N CYS A 47 -7.24 -8.16 -13.81
CA CYS A 47 -6.36 -9.30 -13.57
C CYS A 47 -7.00 -10.59 -14.09
N GLN A 48 -6.29 -11.32 -14.95
CA GLN A 48 -6.79 -12.56 -15.57
C GLN A 48 -6.77 -13.75 -14.62
N TYR A 49 -5.99 -13.66 -13.54
CA TYR A 49 -5.84 -14.73 -12.56
C TYR A 49 -6.53 -14.36 -11.27
N ARG A 50 -6.77 -15.36 -10.42
CA ARG A 50 -7.35 -15.12 -9.10
C ARG A 50 -6.41 -14.25 -8.27
N ARG A 51 -6.94 -13.14 -7.79
CA ARG A 51 -6.17 -12.20 -6.96
C ARG A 51 -6.07 -12.70 -5.53
N THR A 52 -4.98 -12.33 -4.88
CA THR A 52 -4.78 -12.55 -3.44
C THR A 52 -4.47 -11.22 -2.78
N PHE A 53 -5.22 -10.87 -1.75
CA PHE A 53 -4.93 -9.71 -0.91
C PHE A 53 -4.33 -10.22 0.39
N HIS A 54 -3.07 -9.87 0.62
CA HIS A 54 -2.32 -10.25 1.81
C HIS A 54 -2.23 -9.08 2.77
N SER A 55 -2.40 -9.34 4.07
CA SER A 55 -2.27 -8.34 5.12
C SER A 55 -1.68 -8.93 6.39
N ASP A 56 -1.35 -8.06 7.35
CA ASP A 56 -1.09 -8.48 8.71
C ASP A 56 -2.41 -8.83 9.43
N ARG A 57 -2.34 -9.14 10.71
CA ARG A 57 -3.51 -9.49 11.52
C ARG A 57 -4.11 -8.30 12.28
N SER A 58 -3.91 -7.09 11.79
CA SER A 58 -4.54 -5.90 12.39
C SER A 58 -6.06 -6.02 12.35
N TRP A 59 -6.71 -5.38 13.31
CA TRP A 59 -8.16 -5.46 13.52
C TRP A 59 -8.98 -5.19 12.26
N ALA A 60 -8.56 -4.21 11.46
CA ALA A 60 -9.29 -3.80 10.27
C ALA A 60 -9.40 -4.90 9.22
N TYR A 61 -8.33 -5.68 9.03
CA TYR A 61 -8.28 -6.75 8.04
C TYR A 61 -8.98 -8.02 8.49
N GLN A 62 -9.32 -8.11 9.78
CA GLN A 62 -10.10 -9.21 10.34
C GLN A 62 -11.60 -8.90 10.39
N MET A 63 -12.03 -7.68 10.05
CA MET A 63 -13.43 -7.31 10.01
C MET A 63 -14.19 -8.11 8.94
N GLU A 64 -15.43 -8.48 9.28
CA GLU A 64 -16.31 -9.18 8.35
C GLU A 64 -16.53 -8.39 7.06
N ALA A 65 -16.71 -7.08 7.16
CA ALA A 65 -16.88 -6.21 5.99
C ALA A 65 -15.72 -6.29 5.02
N TYR A 66 -14.48 -6.35 5.55
CA TYR A 66 -13.27 -6.49 4.73
C TYR A 66 -13.23 -7.86 4.05
N SER A 67 -13.41 -8.92 4.80
CA SER A 67 -13.40 -10.30 4.29
C SER A 67 -14.51 -10.57 3.29
N SER A 68 -15.71 -10.06 3.56
CA SER A 68 -16.87 -10.24 2.67
C SER A 68 -16.67 -9.57 1.33
N ALA A 69 -16.08 -8.37 1.30
CA ALA A 69 -15.79 -7.67 0.05
C ALA A 69 -14.83 -8.46 -0.84
N LEU A 70 -13.81 -9.07 -0.25
CA LEU A 70 -12.88 -9.94 -0.99
C LEU A 70 -13.60 -11.18 -1.52
N LYS A 71 -14.39 -11.83 -0.69
CA LYS A 71 -15.13 -13.04 -1.06
C LYS A 71 -16.11 -12.78 -2.19
N GLU A 72 -16.86 -11.69 -2.14
CA GLU A 72 -17.80 -11.28 -3.17
C GLU A 72 -17.11 -11.05 -4.52
N ASN A 73 -15.87 -10.61 -4.50
CA ASN A 73 -15.08 -10.36 -5.71
C ASN A 73 -14.16 -11.53 -6.07
N LYS A 74 -14.35 -12.69 -5.44
CA LYS A 74 -13.57 -13.91 -5.68
C LYS A 74 -12.07 -13.70 -5.49
N ILE A 75 -11.70 -12.90 -4.48
CA ILE A 75 -10.32 -12.62 -4.11
C ILE A 75 -9.98 -13.47 -2.90
N PHE A 76 -8.82 -14.13 -2.96
CA PHE A 76 -8.32 -14.91 -1.83
C PHE A 76 -7.74 -13.97 -0.78
N GLN A 77 -8.13 -14.17 0.48
CA GLN A 77 -7.59 -13.42 1.60
C GLN A 77 -6.48 -14.21 2.28
N SER A 78 -5.30 -13.60 2.38
CA SER A 78 -4.15 -14.15 3.07
C SER A 78 -3.74 -13.23 4.21
N MET A 79 -3.35 -13.80 5.33
CA MET A 79 -2.85 -13.04 6.48
C MET A 79 -1.49 -13.59 6.91
N SER A 80 -0.67 -12.70 7.46
CA SER A 80 0.62 -13.06 8.04
C SER A 80 0.42 -14.07 9.17
N ARG A 81 1.35 -15.01 9.28
CA ARG A 81 1.36 -15.93 10.41
C ARG A 81 1.66 -15.16 11.70
N LYS A 82 1.01 -15.56 12.77
CA LYS A 82 1.19 -14.91 14.06
C LYS A 82 2.67 -14.89 14.47
N GLY A 83 3.18 -13.69 14.76
CA GLY A 83 4.57 -13.51 15.19
C GLY A 83 5.62 -13.64 14.09
N ASN A 84 5.23 -13.75 12.82
CA ASN A 84 6.17 -13.86 11.70
C ASN A 84 6.27 -12.54 10.93
N CYS A 85 7.36 -11.78 11.17
CA CYS A 85 7.59 -10.49 10.54
C CYS A 85 8.01 -10.62 9.06
N TYR A 86 8.50 -11.78 8.62
CA TYR A 86 8.91 -11.96 7.22
C TYR A 86 7.72 -11.92 6.26
N ASP A 87 6.54 -12.29 6.73
CA ASP A 87 5.34 -12.30 5.90
C ASP A 87 4.92 -10.88 5.45
N ASN A 88 5.43 -9.83 6.10
CA ASN A 88 5.12 -8.43 5.79
C ASN A 88 6.35 -7.63 5.34
N SER A 89 7.45 -8.28 4.99
CA SER A 89 8.73 -7.61 4.72
C SER A 89 8.64 -6.58 3.59
N VAL A 90 7.84 -6.83 2.57
CA VAL A 90 7.68 -5.91 1.43
C VAL A 90 7.05 -4.60 1.89
N MET A 91 6.00 -4.67 2.70
CA MET A 91 5.34 -3.49 3.23
C MET A 91 6.23 -2.74 4.21
N GLU A 92 6.93 -3.45 5.09
CA GLU A 92 7.88 -2.85 6.03
C GLU A 92 9.01 -2.13 5.31
N ASN A 93 9.50 -2.70 4.20
CA ASN A 93 10.51 -2.06 3.39
C ASN A 93 10.02 -0.74 2.79
N PHE A 94 8.80 -0.72 2.28
CA PHE A 94 8.19 0.52 1.77
C PHE A 94 8.13 1.60 2.86
N PHE A 95 7.63 1.25 4.05
CA PHE A 95 7.55 2.22 5.16
C PHE A 95 8.92 2.70 5.61
N GLY A 96 9.91 1.82 5.64
CA GLY A 96 11.28 2.19 6.00
C GLY A 96 11.87 3.21 5.02
N ILE A 97 11.69 2.99 3.74
CA ILE A 97 12.17 3.89 2.69
C ILE A 97 11.44 5.24 2.76
N LEU A 98 10.12 5.22 2.90
CA LEU A 98 9.32 6.44 3.04
C LEU A 98 9.79 7.29 4.21
N LYS A 99 10.00 6.66 5.37
CA LYS A 99 10.45 7.38 6.57
C LYS A 99 11.81 8.00 6.37
N GLN A 100 12.75 7.28 5.77
CA GLN A 100 14.09 7.78 5.54
C GLN A 100 14.11 8.92 4.52
N GLU A 101 13.33 8.81 3.45
CA GLU A 101 13.40 9.75 2.34
C GLU A 101 12.55 11.01 2.53
N MET A 102 11.47 10.95 3.33
CA MET A 102 10.60 12.11 3.45
C MET A 102 10.20 12.48 4.87
N TYR A 103 10.42 11.61 5.86
CA TYR A 103 9.93 11.84 7.22
C TYR A 103 11.04 12.19 8.23
N TYR A 104 12.08 11.37 8.32
CA TYR A 104 13.16 11.63 9.28
C TYR A 104 13.92 12.90 8.91
N GLY A 105 14.25 13.72 9.92
CA GLY A 105 14.98 14.97 9.74
C GLY A 105 14.12 16.15 9.25
N THR A 106 12.82 15.95 9.00
CA THR A 106 11.91 17.00 8.58
C THR A 106 10.84 17.20 9.64
N THR A 107 10.51 18.47 9.92
CA THR A 107 9.43 18.82 10.86
C THR A 107 8.15 19.14 10.09
N TYR A 108 7.06 18.51 10.47
CA TYR A 108 5.74 18.76 9.91
C TYR A 108 4.85 19.35 10.99
N TYR A 109 4.22 20.48 10.69
CA TYR A 109 3.47 21.28 11.67
C TYR A 109 1.97 20.97 11.69
N SER A 110 1.44 20.40 10.60
CA SER A 110 0.02 20.06 10.52
C SER A 110 -0.21 18.71 9.84
N PHE A 111 -1.41 18.16 10.08
CA PHE A 111 -1.86 16.95 9.39
C PHE A 111 -1.88 17.15 7.88
N ASN A 112 -2.44 18.28 7.43
CA ASN A 112 -2.56 18.55 5.99
C ASN A 112 -1.19 18.68 5.31
N GLU A 113 -0.23 19.31 5.98
CA GLU A 113 1.13 19.41 5.44
C GLU A 113 1.76 18.02 5.25
N LEU A 114 1.70 17.20 6.28
CA LEU A 114 2.25 15.85 6.24
C LEU A 114 1.51 14.98 5.21
N LYS A 115 0.19 15.06 5.17
CA LYS A 115 -0.63 14.33 4.17
C LYS A 115 -0.23 14.69 2.75
N ASN A 116 -0.12 15.99 2.45
CA ASN A 116 0.26 16.45 1.11
C ASN A 116 1.66 15.97 0.73
N LYS A 117 2.59 15.96 1.66
CA LYS A 117 3.95 15.47 1.40
C LYS A 117 3.97 13.97 1.15
N ILE A 118 3.19 13.19 1.89
CA ILE A 118 3.06 11.75 1.66
C ILE A 118 2.45 11.47 0.30
N GLU A 119 1.40 12.19 -0.09
CA GLU A 119 0.76 12.02 -1.41
C GLU A 119 1.75 12.30 -2.54
N LYS A 120 2.51 13.38 -2.44
CA LYS A 120 3.56 13.71 -3.42
C LYS A 120 4.67 12.66 -3.45
N TYR A 121 5.06 12.16 -2.27
CA TYR A 121 6.09 11.13 -2.17
C TYR A 121 5.64 9.82 -2.81
N ILE A 122 4.41 9.40 -2.59
CA ILE A 122 3.88 8.17 -3.19
C ILE A 122 3.85 8.28 -4.72
N LYS A 123 3.47 9.43 -5.24
CA LYS A 123 3.52 9.68 -6.69
C LYS A 123 4.94 9.57 -7.23
N TYR A 124 5.91 10.21 -6.56
CA TYR A 124 7.32 10.09 -6.90
C TYR A 124 7.80 8.64 -6.82
N TYR A 125 7.45 7.93 -5.75
CA TYR A 125 7.83 6.54 -5.53
C TYR A 125 7.34 5.64 -6.66
N ASN A 126 6.10 5.82 -7.10
CA ASN A 126 5.52 5.03 -8.18
C ASN A 126 6.11 5.36 -9.56
N GLU A 127 6.24 6.64 -9.87
CA GLU A 127 6.52 7.11 -11.23
C GLU A 127 7.99 7.41 -11.51
N LYS A 128 8.77 7.78 -10.50
CA LYS A 128 10.13 8.32 -10.69
C LYS A 128 11.22 7.59 -9.94
N ARG A 129 10.91 7.04 -8.75
CA ARG A 129 11.94 6.41 -7.93
C ARG A 129 12.36 5.08 -8.54
N ILE A 130 13.62 5.01 -8.96
CA ILE A 130 14.18 3.79 -9.57
C ILE A 130 14.56 2.78 -8.48
N LYS A 131 14.48 1.49 -8.85
CA LYS A 131 14.88 0.38 -7.98
C LYS A 131 15.76 -0.60 -8.74
N GLU A 132 16.83 -1.05 -8.10
CA GLU A 132 17.73 -2.03 -8.68
C GLU A 132 16.99 -3.31 -9.08
N LYS A 133 16.11 -3.80 -8.21
CA LYS A 133 15.33 -5.02 -8.45
C LYS A 133 14.42 -4.93 -9.69
N LEU A 134 14.09 -3.73 -10.12
CA LEU A 134 13.27 -3.48 -11.30
C LEU A 134 14.11 -3.08 -12.51
N GLY A 135 15.39 -3.44 -12.53
CA GLY A 135 16.30 -3.06 -13.62
C GLY A 135 16.51 -1.56 -13.70
N TRP A 136 16.56 -0.88 -12.57
CA TRP A 136 16.73 0.57 -12.44
C TRP A 136 15.57 1.37 -13.03
N MET A 137 14.37 0.78 -13.00
CA MET A 137 13.14 1.44 -13.40
C MET A 137 12.29 1.78 -12.15
N SER A 138 11.38 2.75 -12.28
CA SER A 138 10.35 2.96 -11.30
C SER A 138 9.29 1.84 -11.39
N PRO A 139 8.46 1.64 -10.36
CA PRO A 139 7.38 0.65 -10.42
C PRO A 139 6.48 0.80 -11.65
N VAL A 140 6.07 2.03 -11.99
CA VAL A 140 5.21 2.28 -13.15
C VAL A 140 5.93 1.96 -14.46
N GLU A 141 7.19 2.40 -14.61
CA GLU A 141 8.00 2.10 -15.80
C GLU A 141 8.15 0.59 -16.00
N TYR A 142 8.44 -0.12 -14.91
CA TYR A 142 8.58 -1.58 -14.94
C TYR A 142 7.29 -2.25 -15.43
N ARG A 143 6.14 -1.83 -14.90
CA ARG A 143 4.84 -2.35 -15.31
C ARG A 143 4.59 -2.12 -16.81
N LEU A 144 4.82 -0.90 -17.29
CA LEU A 144 4.59 -0.54 -18.69
C LEU A 144 5.52 -1.32 -19.63
N ASN A 145 6.77 -1.47 -19.27
CA ASN A 145 7.73 -2.24 -20.07
C ASN A 145 7.38 -3.74 -20.10
N THR A 146 6.92 -4.30 -18.98
CA THR A 146 6.55 -5.70 -18.92
C THR A 146 5.29 -5.99 -19.74
N LEU A 147 4.32 -5.08 -19.73
CA LEU A 147 3.09 -5.22 -20.51
C LEU A 147 3.32 -5.00 -22.00
N ALA A 148 4.34 -4.24 -22.37
CA ALA A 148 4.68 -3.97 -23.76
C ALA A 148 5.49 -5.10 -24.41
N ALA A 149 6.02 -6.04 -23.62
CA ALA A 149 6.86 -7.14 -24.11
C ALA A 149 6.07 -8.29 -24.75
#